data_e9dda0f718ed6c9a140e0b9438ad0a32
#
_entry.id   e9dda0f718ed6c9a140e0b9438ad0a32
#
_cell.length_a   1.000
_cell.length_b   1.000
_cell.length_c   1.000
_cell.angle_alpha   90.00
_cell.angle_beta   90.00
_cell.angle_gamma   90.00
#
_symmetry.space_group_name_H-M   'P 1'
#
loop_
_entity.id
_entity.type
_entity.pdbx_description
1 polymer ?
#
loop_
_entity_poly.entity_id
_entity_poly.type
_entity_poly.pdbx_seq_one_letter_code
_entity_poly.pdbx_strand_id
1 'polypeptide(L)'
;MSHTDQEVSHTFDSLNIGDSYEIRRFVSEHDVLTFAEITGDDNPLHVDAAYAEGTRFGYRIVHGVFLLGLISKVLGRDFPGPGSVAVSISCRFLRPVRVNSEVRVAVKIVEKFENRRYVKAETYVYNDANKISVKGEATIIPPAESD
;
A
#
# COMPACT_ATOMS: atom_id res chain seq x y z
N MET A 1 0.33 27.33 -11.78
CA MET A 1 1.27 26.52 -12.57
C MET A 1 0.76 25.11 -12.58
N SER A 2 0.19 24.73 -13.68
CA SER A 2 -0.17 23.35 -13.86
C SER A 2 1.08 22.59 -14.29
N HIS A 3 1.76 21.97 -13.34
CA HIS A 3 2.57 20.84 -13.70
C HIS A 3 1.58 19.75 -14.07
N THR A 4 1.32 19.62 -15.36
CA THR A 4 0.88 18.35 -15.87
C THR A 4 2.06 17.40 -15.70
N ASP A 5 2.22 16.88 -14.50
CA ASP A 5 2.87 15.59 -14.35
C ASP A 5 2.03 14.68 -15.22
N GLN A 6 2.52 14.38 -16.40
CA GLN A 6 1.91 13.36 -17.23
C GLN A 6 1.92 12.10 -16.39
N GLU A 7 0.74 11.74 -15.92
CA GLU A 7 0.55 10.51 -15.17
C GLU A 7 0.96 9.36 -16.08
N VAL A 8 2.15 8.82 -15.84
CA VAL A 8 2.67 7.72 -16.64
C VAL A 8 1.96 6.46 -16.18
N SER A 9 1.03 5.98 -17.01
CA SER A 9 0.38 4.70 -16.81
C SER A 9 1.13 3.62 -17.58
N HIS A 10 1.27 2.46 -16.95
CA HIS A 10 1.92 1.30 -17.54
C HIS A 10 0.87 0.30 -17.96
N THR A 11 0.85 -0.02 -19.26
CA THR A 11 -0.08 -1.00 -19.83
C THR A 11 0.43 -2.42 -19.64
N PHE A 12 -0.42 -3.42 -19.93
CA PHE A 12 0.00 -4.81 -19.88
C PHE A 12 1.25 -5.06 -20.75
N ASP A 13 1.28 -4.53 -21.96
CA ASP A 13 2.40 -4.77 -22.88
C ASP A 13 3.68 -4.05 -22.43
N SER A 14 3.57 -2.90 -21.78
CA SER A 14 4.74 -2.16 -21.30
C SER A 14 5.32 -2.68 -19.99
N LEU A 15 4.52 -3.42 -19.20
CA LEU A 15 4.98 -3.99 -17.95
C LEU A 15 5.82 -5.24 -18.19
N ASN A 16 6.93 -5.37 -17.48
CA ASN A 16 7.82 -6.52 -17.54
C ASN A 16 7.90 -7.20 -16.17
N ILE A 17 8.04 -8.51 -16.18
CA ILE A 17 8.35 -9.25 -14.96
C ILE A 17 9.66 -8.71 -14.38
N GLY A 18 9.65 -8.39 -13.10
CA GLY A 18 10.78 -7.78 -12.40
C GLY A 18 10.69 -6.27 -12.25
N ASP A 19 9.80 -5.60 -12.99
CA ASP A 19 9.56 -4.19 -12.81
C ASP A 19 9.06 -3.93 -11.38
N SER A 20 9.60 -2.90 -10.76
CA SER A 20 9.27 -2.57 -9.37
C SER A 20 9.10 -1.07 -9.18
N TYR A 21 8.41 -0.72 -8.12
CA TYR A 21 8.19 0.66 -7.71
C TYR A 21 8.10 0.73 -6.20
N GLU A 22 8.65 1.79 -5.62
CA GLU A 22 8.51 2.00 -4.18
C GLU A 22 8.37 3.47 -3.83
N ILE A 23 7.71 3.71 -2.70
CA ILE A 23 7.58 5.04 -2.10
C ILE A 23 7.96 4.98 -0.63
N ARG A 24 8.30 6.14 -0.08
CA ARG A 24 8.40 6.36 1.36
C ARG A 24 7.25 7.26 1.79
N ARG A 25 6.67 6.94 2.93
CA ARG A 25 5.50 7.65 3.43
C ARG A 25 5.57 7.72 4.95
N PHE A 26 5.52 8.94 5.48
CA PHE A 26 5.35 9.15 6.92
C PHE A 26 3.88 8.94 7.27
N VAL A 27 3.61 8.07 8.22
CA VAL A 27 2.25 7.81 8.70
C VAL A 27 2.06 8.58 10.00
N SER A 28 1.29 9.64 9.94
CA SER A 28 1.08 10.57 11.05
C SER A 28 -0.07 10.13 11.96
N GLU A 29 -0.11 10.71 13.15
CA GLU A 29 -1.27 10.61 14.03
C GLU A 29 -2.55 11.09 13.33
N HIS A 30 -2.47 12.18 12.57
CA HIS A 30 -3.60 12.70 11.80
C HIS A 30 -4.13 11.67 10.80
N ASP A 31 -3.26 10.95 10.11
CA ASP A 31 -3.65 9.88 9.20
C ASP A 31 -4.46 8.79 9.93
N VAL A 32 -3.97 8.37 11.08
CA VAL A 32 -4.60 7.30 11.88
C VAL A 32 -5.95 7.74 12.42
N LEU A 33 -6.04 8.96 12.97
CA LEU A 33 -7.30 9.50 13.50
C LEU A 33 -8.32 9.73 12.38
N THR A 34 -7.89 10.18 11.21
CA THR A 34 -8.76 10.36 10.04
C THR A 34 -9.30 9.03 9.55
N PHE A 35 -8.44 8.02 9.47
CA PHE A 35 -8.85 6.66 9.09
C PHE A 35 -9.86 6.09 10.09
N ALA A 36 -9.61 6.24 11.38
CA ALA A 36 -10.53 5.82 12.42
C ALA A 36 -11.90 6.51 12.31
N GLU A 37 -11.93 7.79 12.00
CA GLU A 37 -13.16 8.56 11.81
C GLU A 37 -13.94 8.08 10.59
N ILE A 38 -13.26 7.92 9.45
CA ILE A 38 -13.91 7.54 8.18
C ILE A 38 -14.47 6.12 8.26
N THR A 39 -13.74 5.19 8.83
CA THR A 39 -14.13 3.77 8.89
C THR A 39 -14.96 3.41 10.12
N GLY A 40 -14.88 4.21 11.17
CA GLY A 40 -15.43 3.86 12.49
C GLY A 40 -14.54 2.93 13.30
N ASP A 41 -13.34 2.56 12.80
CA ASP A 41 -12.41 1.71 13.52
C ASP A 41 -11.57 2.52 14.50
N ASP A 42 -12.15 2.79 15.65
CA ASP A 42 -11.54 3.53 16.74
C ASP A 42 -10.99 2.61 17.86
N ASN A 43 -10.56 1.42 17.49
CA ASN A 43 -9.90 0.51 18.41
C ASN A 43 -8.84 1.29 19.22
N PRO A 44 -8.89 1.26 20.56
CA PRO A 44 -7.99 2.08 21.38
C PRO A 44 -6.50 1.77 21.14
N LEU A 45 -6.17 0.61 20.61
CA LEU A 45 -4.79 0.28 20.23
C LEU A 45 -4.23 1.26 19.19
N HIS A 46 -5.10 1.88 18.38
CA HIS A 46 -4.70 2.85 17.36
C HIS A 46 -4.81 4.30 17.84
N VAL A 47 -5.83 4.60 18.64
CA VAL A 47 -6.23 5.99 18.90
C VAL A 47 -5.95 6.47 20.34
N ASP A 48 -5.71 5.56 21.29
CA ASP A 48 -5.53 5.89 22.71
C ASP A 48 -4.12 5.53 23.18
N ALA A 49 -3.28 6.57 23.34
CA ALA A 49 -1.87 6.38 23.71
C ALA A 49 -1.71 5.71 25.10
N ALA A 50 -2.55 6.07 26.07
CA ALA A 50 -2.47 5.48 27.41
C ALA A 50 -2.85 4.00 27.39
N TYR A 51 -3.89 3.66 26.63
CA TYR A 51 -4.28 2.25 26.44
C TYR A 51 -3.16 1.45 25.77
N ALA A 52 -2.62 1.97 24.68
CA ALA A 52 -1.59 1.29 23.88
C ALA A 52 -0.30 1.06 24.67
N GLU A 53 0.06 2.01 25.54
CA GLU A 53 1.24 1.91 26.42
C GLU A 53 1.17 0.69 27.34
N GLY A 54 -0.04 0.32 27.80
CA GLY A 54 -0.27 -0.85 28.64
C GLY A 54 -0.32 -2.18 27.87
N THR A 55 -0.23 -2.17 26.55
CA THR A 55 -0.26 -3.39 25.73
C THR A 55 1.15 -3.94 25.50
N ARG A 56 1.24 -5.16 24.96
CA ARG A 56 2.51 -5.78 24.56
C ARG A 56 3.31 -4.94 23.55
N PHE A 57 2.65 -4.03 22.83
CA PHE A 57 3.30 -3.16 21.85
C PHE A 57 3.95 -1.93 22.50
N GLY A 58 3.38 -1.44 23.62
CA GLY A 58 3.90 -0.29 24.33
C GLY A 58 3.65 1.06 23.66
N TYR A 59 3.02 1.08 22.50
CA TYR A 59 2.72 2.29 21.72
C TYR A 59 1.55 2.04 20.78
N ARG A 60 0.94 3.12 20.27
CA ARG A 60 -0.13 3.01 19.28
C ARG A 60 0.43 2.50 17.96
N ILE A 61 -0.30 1.59 17.35
CA ILE A 61 0.05 1.02 16.04
C ILE A 61 -0.92 1.49 14.96
N VAL A 62 -0.42 1.59 13.75
CA VAL A 62 -1.20 1.93 12.57
C VAL A 62 -2.12 0.77 12.21
N HIS A 63 -3.35 1.06 11.77
CA HIS A 63 -4.27 0.04 11.26
C HIS A 63 -3.59 -0.72 10.10
N GLY A 64 -3.58 -2.04 10.16
CA GLY A 64 -3.03 -2.85 9.07
C GLY A 64 -3.71 -2.55 7.74
N VAL A 65 -5.03 -2.34 7.77
CA VAL A 65 -5.83 -2.04 6.57
C VAL A 65 -5.48 -0.66 5.99
N PHE A 66 -5.04 0.29 6.81
CA PHE A 66 -4.51 1.57 6.31
C PHE A 66 -3.24 1.33 5.46
N LEU A 67 -2.34 0.46 5.93
CA LEU A 67 -1.13 0.10 5.18
C LEU A 67 -1.49 -0.59 3.86
N LEU A 68 -2.52 -1.43 3.87
CA LEU A 68 -3.07 -2.03 2.66
C LEU A 68 -3.59 -0.95 1.71
N GLY A 69 -4.19 0.11 2.24
CA GLY A 69 -4.61 1.28 1.47
C GLY A 69 -3.45 1.99 0.79
N LEU A 70 -2.28 2.06 1.43
CA LEU A 70 -1.08 2.62 0.81
C LEU A 70 -0.59 1.76 -0.36
N ILE A 71 -0.68 0.44 -0.24
CA ILE A 71 -0.40 -0.48 -1.36
C ILE A 71 -1.37 -0.21 -2.50
N SER A 72 -2.65 -0.10 -2.21
CA SER A 72 -3.69 0.22 -3.20
C SER A 72 -3.41 1.55 -3.90
N LYS A 73 -2.99 2.56 -3.16
CA LYS A 73 -2.59 3.87 -3.72
C LYS A 73 -1.44 3.72 -4.71
N VAL A 74 -0.41 2.97 -4.35
CA VAL A 74 0.74 2.75 -5.25
C VAL A 74 0.28 2.09 -6.54
N LEU A 75 -0.53 1.03 -6.44
CA LEU A 75 -1.00 0.30 -7.62
C LEU A 75 -1.88 1.16 -8.52
N GLY A 76 -2.78 1.92 -7.94
CA GLY A 76 -3.78 2.69 -8.70
C GLY A 76 -3.31 4.06 -9.14
N ARG A 77 -2.34 4.67 -8.45
CA ARG A 77 -1.88 6.02 -8.73
C ARG A 77 -0.49 6.08 -9.34
N ASP A 78 0.39 5.20 -8.92
CA ASP A 78 1.81 5.27 -9.28
C ASP A 78 2.22 4.18 -10.28
N PHE A 79 1.91 2.90 -9.98
CA PHE A 79 2.43 1.78 -10.73
C PHE A 79 1.58 0.51 -10.55
N PRO A 80 0.85 0.03 -11.55
CA PRO A 80 0.81 0.44 -12.97
C PRO A 80 0.24 1.85 -13.20
N GLY A 81 -0.52 2.42 -12.26
CA GLY A 81 -0.99 3.79 -12.33
C GLY A 81 -2.46 3.94 -12.72
N PRO A 82 -2.88 5.17 -13.06
CA PRO A 82 -4.29 5.48 -13.30
C PRO A 82 -4.93 4.59 -14.35
N GLY A 83 -6.13 4.11 -14.04
CA GLY A 83 -6.85 3.15 -14.86
C GLY A 83 -6.65 1.69 -14.43
N SER A 84 -5.72 1.41 -13.54
CA SER A 84 -5.54 0.07 -12.96
C SER A 84 -6.72 -0.31 -12.07
N VAL A 85 -7.08 -1.59 -12.10
CA VAL A 85 -8.12 -2.14 -11.22
C VAL A 85 -7.54 -3.34 -10.48
N ALA A 86 -7.57 -3.31 -9.15
CA ALA A 86 -7.20 -4.46 -8.36
C ALA A 86 -8.34 -5.49 -8.38
N VAL A 87 -8.04 -6.68 -8.87
CA VAL A 87 -8.97 -7.81 -8.86
C VAL A 87 -8.97 -8.49 -7.49
N SER A 88 -7.79 -8.63 -6.91
CA SER A 88 -7.61 -9.20 -5.58
C SER A 88 -6.35 -8.64 -4.93
N ILE A 89 -6.41 -8.48 -3.62
CA ILE A 89 -5.25 -8.16 -2.79
C ILE A 89 -5.31 -9.08 -1.58
N SER A 90 -4.24 -9.82 -1.34
CA SER A 90 -4.09 -10.64 -0.15
C SER A 90 -2.81 -10.28 0.57
N CYS A 91 -2.81 -10.38 1.89
CA CYS A 91 -1.63 -10.04 2.66
C CYS A 91 -1.62 -10.72 4.03
N ARG A 92 -0.45 -10.68 4.66
CA ARG A 92 -0.25 -11.01 6.06
C ARG A 92 0.33 -9.80 6.78
N PHE A 93 -0.14 -9.56 7.99
CA PHE A 93 0.39 -8.54 8.88
C PHE A 93 1.40 -9.20 9.81
N LEU A 94 2.68 -8.90 9.62
CA LEU A 94 3.76 -9.62 10.30
C LEU A 94 4.33 -8.85 11.48
N ARG A 95 4.38 -7.52 11.39
CA ARG A 95 4.92 -6.64 12.42
C ARG A 95 4.13 -5.34 12.47
N PRO A 96 3.98 -4.74 13.66
CA PRO A 96 3.29 -3.45 13.77
C PRO A 96 4.10 -2.32 13.13
N VAL A 97 3.38 -1.30 12.71
CA VAL A 97 3.94 0.00 12.35
C VAL A 97 3.51 0.99 13.43
N ARG A 98 4.48 1.66 14.01
CA ARG A 98 4.23 2.68 15.02
C ARG A 98 3.62 3.93 14.40
N VAL A 99 2.63 4.52 15.06
CA VAL A 99 2.09 5.84 14.68
C VAL A 99 3.22 6.87 14.72
N ASN A 100 3.23 7.81 13.77
CA ASN A 100 4.29 8.79 13.60
C ASN A 100 5.64 8.18 13.22
N SER A 101 5.62 7.26 12.27
CA SER A 101 6.84 6.67 11.71
C SER A 101 6.75 6.57 10.20
N GLU A 102 7.90 6.43 9.55
CA GLU A 102 7.99 6.26 8.10
C GLU A 102 7.89 4.80 7.71
N VAL A 103 7.13 4.53 6.66
CA VAL A 103 7.10 3.22 6.00
C VAL A 103 7.63 3.33 4.57
N ARG A 104 8.09 2.21 4.05
CA ARG A 104 8.46 2.05 2.65
C ARG A 104 7.50 1.04 2.04
N VAL A 105 6.80 1.45 1.00
CA VAL A 105 5.82 0.62 0.29
C VAL A 105 6.42 0.22 -1.05
N ALA A 106 6.49 -1.07 -1.32
CA ALA A 106 7.14 -1.60 -2.52
C ALA A 106 6.23 -2.60 -3.23
N VAL A 107 6.21 -2.52 -4.56
CA VAL A 107 5.49 -3.47 -5.42
C VAL A 107 6.43 -3.94 -6.52
N LYS A 108 6.28 -5.20 -6.92
CA LYS A 108 7.10 -5.82 -7.96
C LYS A 108 6.25 -6.74 -8.81
N ILE A 109 6.29 -6.56 -10.12
CA ILE A 109 5.59 -7.44 -11.07
C ILE A 109 6.32 -8.79 -11.11
N VAL A 110 5.60 -9.86 -10.81
CA VAL A 110 6.16 -11.21 -10.74
C VAL A 110 5.55 -12.16 -11.76
N GLU A 111 4.38 -11.85 -12.32
CA GLU A 111 3.71 -12.70 -13.28
C GLU A 111 2.81 -11.89 -14.22
N LYS A 112 2.69 -12.36 -15.46
CA LYS A 112 1.80 -11.79 -16.47
C LYS A 112 0.92 -12.90 -17.02
N PHE A 113 -0.40 -12.68 -17.00
CA PHE A 113 -1.39 -13.65 -17.49
C PHE A 113 -1.91 -13.19 -18.85
N GLU A 114 -1.38 -13.75 -19.93
CA GLU A 114 -1.67 -13.35 -21.30
C GLU A 114 -3.17 -13.45 -21.66
N ASN A 115 -3.83 -14.51 -21.18
CA ASN A 115 -5.23 -14.79 -21.56
C ASN A 115 -6.18 -13.68 -21.10
N ARG A 116 -5.98 -13.14 -19.91
CA ARG A 116 -6.81 -12.10 -19.31
C ARG A 116 -6.17 -10.74 -19.34
N ARG A 117 -4.89 -10.67 -19.68
CA ARG A 117 -4.07 -9.46 -19.62
C ARG A 117 -4.04 -8.86 -18.22
N TYR A 118 -3.93 -9.73 -17.24
CA TYR A 118 -3.74 -9.39 -15.82
C TYR A 118 -2.26 -9.52 -15.46
N VAL A 119 -1.84 -8.78 -14.46
CA VAL A 119 -0.52 -8.93 -13.86
C VAL A 119 -0.65 -9.27 -12.38
N LYS A 120 0.34 -9.96 -11.86
CA LYS A 120 0.47 -10.23 -10.43
C LYS A 120 1.67 -9.45 -9.91
N ALA A 121 1.48 -8.76 -8.80
CA ALA A 121 2.54 -8.04 -8.09
C ALA A 121 2.71 -8.61 -6.70
N GLU A 122 3.94 -8.75 -6.26
CA GLU A 122 4.26 -8.88 -4.84
C GLU A 122 4.21 -7.50 -4.21
N THR A 123 3.68 -7.42 -2.99
CA THR A 123 3.46 -6.16 -2.27
C THR A 123 4.06 -6.24 -0.89
N TYR A 124 4.77 -5.19 -0.49
CA TYR A 124 5.46 -5.12 0.78
C TYR A 124 5.29 -3.76 1.43
N VAL A 125 5.16 -3.74 2.74
CA VAL A 125 5.35 -2.55 3.55
C VAL A 125 6.46 -2.85 4.57
N TYR A 126 7.48 -2.01 4.59
CA TYR A 126 8.59 -2.11 5.54
C TYR A 126 8.42 -1.01 6.60
N ASN A 127 8.68 -1.34 7.85
CA ASN A 127 8.66 -0.36 8.94
C ASN A 127 9.97 0.47 8.95
N ASP A 128 10.07 1.40 9.89
CA ASP A 128 11.24 2.28 10.03
C ASP A 128 12.52 1.55 10.45
N ALA A 129 12.40 0.31 10.93
CA ALA A 129 13.54 -0.59 11.18
C ALA A 129 13.89 -1.44 9.96
N ASN A 130 13.30 -1.13 8.79
CA ASN A 130 13.48 -1.85 7.53
C ASN A 130 13.11 -3.33 7.60
N LYS A 131 12.11 -3.66 8.43
CA LYS A 131 11.57 -5.01 8.56
C LYS A 131 10.18 -5.06 7.92
N ILE A 132 9.83 -6.24 7.38
CA ILE A 132 8.54 -6.42 6.71
C ILE A 132 7.41 -6.36 7.74
N SER A 133 6.53 -5.39 7.57
CA SER A 133 5.28 -5.26 8.33
C SER A 133 4.11 -5.92 7.63
N VAL A 134 4.01 -5.73 6.31
CA VAL A 134 2.98 -6.32 5.47
C VAL A 134 3.64 -7.02 4.30
N LYS A 135 3.24 -8.25 4.03
CA LYS A 135 3.68 -9.03 2.87
C LYS A 135 2.48 -9.63 2.19
N GLY A 136 2.40 -9.47 0.88
CA GLY A 136 1.28 -10.04 0.14
C GLY A 136 1.46 -9.99 -1.35
N GLU A 137 0.34 -10.12 -2.03
CA GLU A 137 0.29 -10.08 -3.49
C GLU A 137 -1.03 -9.46 -3.96
N ALA A 138 -1.00 -8.90 -5.16
CA ALA A 138 -2.18 -8.34 -5.81
C ALA A 138 -2.26 -8.84 -7.24
N THR A 139 -3.48 -9.11 -7.70
CA THR A 139 -3.77 -9.34 -9.10
C THR A 139 -4.44 -8.08 -9.64
N ILE A 140 -3.93 -7.54 -10.72
CA ILE A 140 -4.29 -6.22 -11.21
C ILE A 140 -4.60 -6.29 -12.70
N ILE A 141 -5.65 -5.58 -13.11
CA ILE A 141 -5.90 -5.27 -14.52
C ILE A 141 -5.17 -3.95 -14.78
N PRO A 142 -4.10 -3.93 -15.59
CA PRO A 142 -3.42 -2.69 -15.92
C PRO A 142 -4.31 -1.74 -16.71
N PRO A 143 -3.95 -0.45 -16.81
CA PRO A 143 -4.66 0.48 -17.68
C PRO A 143 -4.75 -0.06 -19.10
N ALA A 144 -5.85 0.25 -19.78
CA ALA A 144 -6.03 -0.13 -21.18
C ALA A 144 -4.99 0.56 -22.06
N GLU A 145 -4.62 -0.13 -23.15
CA GLU A 145 -3.80 0.49 -24.19
C GLU A 145 -4.53 1.74 -24.69
N SER A 146 -3.80 2.84 -24.86
CA SER A 146 -4.37 4.03 -25.47
C SER A 146 -4.52 3.81 -26.98
N ASP A 147 -5.70 4.11 -27.45
CA ASP A 147 -5.98 4.11 -28.89
C ASP A 147 -5.14 5.18 -29.64
#